data_561ef3b1bf38288000ad065a1804fae8
#
_entry.id   561ef3b1bf38288000ad065a1804fae8
#
_cell.length_a   1.000
_cell.length_b   1.000
_cell.length_c   1.000
_cell.angle_alpha   90.00
_cell.angle_beta   90.00
_cell.angle_gamma   90.00
#
_symmetry.space_group_name_H-M   'P 1'
#
loop_
_entity.id
_entity.type
_entity.pdbx_description
1 polymer ?
#
loop_
_entity_poly.entity_id
_entity_poly.type
_entity_poly.pdbx_seq_one_letter_code
_entity_poly.pdbx_strand_id
1 'polypeptide(L)'
;GFLDAKDKRMKSTIDAIEKKLCKKGLVMRYTIEDDFGKPVNSFSVCTFWFIDALYRSGRKKKAKQYFNSVLQYSNHLGLFSEDIDLATGELVGNFPQAYTHLSLLTTAILLSGQGSRRPVCLPHLKHAVKPK
;
A
#
# COMPACT_ATOMS: atom_id res chain seq x y z
N GLY A 1 -2.61 -0.05 -14.57
CA GLY A 1 -1.44 -0.71 -14.19
C GLY A 1 -0.58 -1.25 -15.31
N PHE A 2 0.67 -1.42 -15.01
CA PHE A 2 1.65 -1.98 -15.94
C PHE A 2 1.37 -3.46 -16.29
N LEU A 3 0.96 -4.23 -15.28
CA LEU A 3 0.55 -5.63 -15.42
C LEU A 3 -0.87 -5.82 -14.87
N ASP A 4 -1.54 -6.87 -15.35
CA ASP A 4 -2.78 -7.33 -14.74
C ASP A 4 -2.50 -7.77 -13.28
N ALA A 5 -3.35 -7.36 -12.36
CA ALA A 5 -3.18 -7.69 -10.95
C ALA A 5 -3.23 -9.20 -10.64
N LYS A 6 -3.79 -10.00 -11.56
CA LYS A 6 -3.86 -11.46 -11.46
C LYS A 6 -2.69 -12.18 -12.15
N ASP A 7 -1.80 -11.44 -12.85
CA ASP A 7 -0.59 -12.00 -13.47
C ASP A 7 0.27 -12.70 -12.41
N LYS A 8 0.88 -13.82 -12.78
CA LYS A 8 1.73 -14.61 -11.88
C LYS A 8 2.89 -13.79 -11.31
N ARG A 9 3.47 -12.89 -12.11
CA ARG A 9 4.56 -11.99 -11.68
C ARG A 9 4.08 -11.01 -10.61
N MET A 10 2.88 -10.41 -10.79
CA MET A 10 2.29 -9.55 -9.78
C MET A 10 2.01 -10.29 -8.48
N LYS A 11 1.45 -11.50 -8.56
CA LYS A 11 1.20 -12.32 -7.36
C LYS A 11 2.48 -12.66 -6.62
N SER A 12 3.53 -13.09 -7.33
CA SER A 12 4.83 -13.39 -6.71
C SER A 12 5.51 -12.14 -6.12
N THR A 13 5.34 -10.98 -6.75
CA THR A 13 5.82 -9.70 -6.21
C THR A 13 5.10 -9.33 -4.91
N ILE A 14 3.77 -9.46 -4.87
CA ILE A 14 2.97 -9.23 -3.66
C ILE A 14 3.42 -10.17 -2.53
N ASP A 15 3.67 -11.44 -2.83
CA ASP A 15 4.17 -12.42 -1.85
C ASP A 15 5.57 -12.06 -1.34
N ALA A 16 6.43 -11.57 -2.22
CA ALA A 16 7.77 -11.13 -1.85
C ALA A 16 7.74 -9.87 -0.97
N ILE A 17 6.88 -8.90 -1.28
CA ILE A 17 6.65 -7.70 -0.45
C ILE A 17 6.16 -8.12 0.94
N GLU A 18 5.15 -8.99 1.00
CA GLU A 18 4.63 -9.46 2.27
C GLU A 18 5.72 -10.14 3.11
N LYS A 19 6.49 -11.03 2.52
CA LYS A 19 7.55 -11.76 3.21
C LYS A 19 8.70 -10.87 3.68
N LYS A 20 9.11 -9.89 2.86
CA LYS A 20 10.32 -9.10 3.10
C LYS A 20 10.07 -7.78 3.82
N LEU A 21 8.96 -7.12 3.53
CA LEU A 21 8.71 -5.75 3.97
C LEU A 21 7.57 -5.64 4.98
N CYS A 22 6.69 -6.66 5.10
CA CYS A 22 5.57 -6.59 6.03
C CYS A 22 5.98 -7.07 7.43
N LYS A 23 5.74 -6.23 8.43
CA LYS A 23 5.93 -6.53 9.85
C LYS A 23 4.72 -6.05 10.65
N LYS A 24 4.17 -6.91 11.49
CA LYS A 24 2.98 -6.60 12.33
C LYS A 24 1.80 -6.05 11.52
N GLY A 25 1.64 -6.45 10.24
CA GLY A 25 0.57 -5.95 9.38
C GLY A 25 0.84 -4.59 8.73
N LEU A 26 1.98 -3.99 8.97
CA LEU A 26 2.45 -2.73 8.38
C LEU A 26 3.58 -3.00 7.39
N VAL A 27 3.69 -2.17 6.35
CA VAL A 27 4.68 -2.37 5.27
C VAL A 27 5.73 -1.29 5.31
N MET A 28 6.99 -1.72 5.37
CA MET A 28 8.16 -0.86 5.29
C MET A 28 8.39 -0.42 3.83
N ARG A 29 8.95 0.78 3.64
CA ARG A 29 9.35 1.26 2.31
C ARG A 29 10.48 0.41 1.73
N TYR A 30 11.48 0.06 2.54
CA TYR A 30 12.64 -0.77 2.22
C TYR A 30 13.25 -1.31 3.52
N THR A 31 14.23 -2.20 3.41
CA THR A 31 14.93 -2.80 4.57
C THR A 31 16.45 -2.68 4.48
N ILE A 32 16.96 -2.05 3.41
CA ILE A 32 18.40 -1.84 3.19
C ILE A 32 18.81 -0.62 4.02
N GLU A 33 19.96 -0.71 4.66
CA GLU A 33 20.59 0.41 5.35
C GLU A 33 21.05 1.47 4.33
N ASP A 34 20.78 2.72 4.60
CA ASP A 34 21.18 3.88 3.80
C ASP A 34 21.92 4.91 4.66
N ASP A 35 22.15 6.12 4.12
CA ASP A 35 22.87 7.19 4.81
C ASP A 35 22.22 7.65 6.13
N PHE A 36 20.94 7.31 6.34
CA PHE A 36 20.18 7.59 7.57
C PHE A 36 20.11 6.39 8.52
N GLY A 37 20.79 5.29 8.17
CA GLY A 37 20.80 4.06 8.93
C GLY A 37 19.73 3.06 8.49
N LYS A 38 19.51 2.03 9.31
CA LYS A 38 18.55 0.98 9.01
C LYS A 38 17.13 1.45 9.30
N PRO A 39 16.19 1.35 8.34
CA PRO A 39 14.81 1.76 8.58
C PRO A 39 14.17 0.89 9.68
N VAL A 40 13.51 1.56 10.61
CA VAL A 40 12.83 0.93 11.75
C VAL A 40 11.31 1.12 11.71
N ASN A 41 10.83 2.05 10.89
CA ASN A 41 9.42 2.40 10.76
C ASN A 41 8.77 1.73 9.54
N SER A 42 7.45 1.58 9.59
CA SER A 42 6.64 1.32 8.40
C SER A 42 6.35 2.64 7.69
N PHE A 43 6.12 2.59 6.39
CA PHE A 43 5.65 3.75 5.63
C PHE A 43 4.16 3.58 5.35
N SER A 44 3.34 4.46 5.93
CA SER A 44 1.87 4.29 5.95
C SER A 44 1.28 4.14 4.54
N VAL A 45 1.75 4.92 3.57
CA VAL A 45 1.29 4.82 2.18
C VAL A 45 1.60 3.47 1.54
N CYS A 46 2.76 2.87 1.85
CA CYS A 46 3.12 1.53 1.35
C CYS A 46 2.17 0.46 1.88
N THR A 47 1.71 0.60 3.12
CA THR A 47 0.72 -0.30 3.70
C THR A 47 -0.61 -0.23 2.93
N PHE A 48 -1.13 0.96 2.63
CA PHE A 48 -2.36 1.12 1.85
C PHE A 48 -2.20 0.60 0.41
N TRP A 49 -1.10 0.88 -0.25
CA TRP A 49 -0.83 0.34 -1.59
C TRP A 49 -0.72 -1.19 -1.62
N PHE A 50 -0.16 -1.78 -0.58
CA PHE A 50 -0.12 -3.23 -0.44
C PHE A 50 -1.52 -3.82 -0.28
N ILE A 51 -2.39 -3.18 0.49
CA ILE A 51 -3.80 -3.57 0.64
C ILE A 51 -4.53 -3.51 -0.70
N ASP A 52 -4.33 -2.45 -1.48
CA ASP A 52 -4.88 -2.32 -2.84
C ASP A 52 -4.41 -3.46 -3.75
N ALA A 53 -3.12 -3.79 -3.71
CA ALA A 53 -2.54 -4.87 -4.50
C ALA A 53 -3.13 -6.24 -4.12
N LEU A 54 -3.30 -6.51 -2.82
CA LEU A 54 -3.98 -7.71 -2.32
C LEU A 54 -5.42 -7.79 -2.85
N TYR A 55 -6.18 -6.71 -2.73
CA TYR A 55 -7.59 -6.69 -3.18
C TYR A 55 -7.70 -6.95 -4.68
N ARG A 56 -6.91 -6.23 -5.49
CA ARG A 56 -6.92 -6.34 -6.95
C ARG A 56 -6.43 -7.71 -7.44
N SER A 57 -5.51 -8.35 -6.72
CA SER A 57 -5.04 -9.73 -7.04
C SER A 57 -6.06 -10.82 -6.67
N GLY A 58 -7.22 -10.44 -6.11
CA GLY A 58 -8.29 -11.36 -5.71
C GLY A 58 -8.25 -11.78 -4.23
N ARG A 59 -7.24 -11.37 -3.45
CA ARG A 59 -7.08 -11.69 -2.02
C ARG A 59 -7.93 -10.78 -1.14
N LYS A 60 -9.21 -10.61 -1.48
CA LYS A 60 -10.11 -9.61 -0.88
C LYS A 60 -10.28 -9.73 0.63
N LYS A 61 -10.41 -10.96 1.15
CA LYS A 61 -10.54 -11.21 2.60
C LYS A 61 -9.30 -10.72 3.34
N LYS A 62 -8.12 -11.07 2.83
CA LYS A 62 -6.83 -10.66 3.39
C LYS A 62 -6.65 -9.13 3.35
N ALA A 63 -6.99 -8.49 2.22
CA ALA A 63 -6.96 -7.03 2.10
C ALA A 63 -7.81 -6.34 3.17
N LYS A 64 -9.04 -6.82 3.41
CA LYS A 64 -9.91 -6.28 4.46
C LYS A 64 -9.34 -6.47 5.86
N GLN A 65 -8.68 -7.61 6.13
CA GLN A 65 -8.02 -7.85 7.41
C GLN A 65 -6.88 -6.85 7.65
N TYR A 66 -6.02 -6.65 6.66
CA TYR A 66 -4.94 -5.65 6.73
C TYR A 66 -5.48 -4.23 6.91
N PHE A 67 -6.54 -3.88 6.18
CA PHE A 67 -7.17 -2.57 6.29
C PHE A 67 -7.72 -2.32 7.70
N ASN A 68 -8.47 -3.26 8.25
CA ASN A 68 -8.99 -3.14 9.62
C ASN A 68 -7.87 -3.07 10.66
N SER A 69 -6.76 -3.78 10.43
CA SER A 69 -5.59 -3.75 11.32
C SER A 69 -4.89 -2.39 11.28
N VAL A 70 -4.65 -1.82 10.08
CA VAL A 70 -3.96 -0.52 9.99
C VAL A 70 -4.79 0.62 10.55
N LEU A 71 -6.12 0.56 10.48
CA LEU A 71 -7.01 1.59 11.06
C LEU A 71 -6.84 1.75 12.57
N GLN A 72 -6.35 0.73 13.28
CA GLN A 72 -6.11 0.79 14.73
C GLN A 72 -4.95 1.72 15.12
N TYR A 73 -4.11 2.08 14.15
CA TYR A 73 -2.98 3.00 14.36
C TYR A 73 -3.35 4.47 14.13
N SER A 74 -4.57 4.78 13.66
CA SER A 74 -5.02 6.18 13.55
C SER A 74 -5.17 6.81 14.93
N ASN A 75 -5.03 8.14 15.00
CA ASN A 75 -5.38 8.86 16.23
C ASN A 75 -6.90 8.88 16.44
N HIS A 76 -7.35 9.50 17.54
CA HIS A 76 -8.76 9.63 17.90
C HIS A 76 -9.63 10.40 16.89
N LEU A 77 -9.02 11.13 15.96
CA LEU A 77 -9.70 11.82 14.86
C LEU A 77 -9.63 11.03 13.54
N GLY A 78 -9.06 9.81 13.53
CA GLY A 78 -8.87 9.01 12.33
C GLY A 78 -7.73 9.48 11.42
N LEU A 79 -6.80 10.29 11.96
CA LEU A 79 -5.68 10.84 11.19
C LEU A 79 -4.44 9.95 11.31
N PHE A 80 -3.64 9.95 10.25
CA PHE A 80 -2.39 9.20 10.11
C PHE A 80 -1.20 10.12 9.85
N SER A 81 -0.04 9.66 10.31
CA SER A 81 1.27 10.21 9.97
C SER A 81 1.84 9.61 8.68
N GLU A 82 3.01 10.08 8.32
CA GLU A 82 3.85 9.51 7.27
C GLU A 82 4.24 8.08 7.60
N ASP A 83 4.76 7.86 8.79
CA ASP A 83 5.27 6.60 9.27
C ASP A 83 4.58 6.14 10.54
N ILE A 84 4.71 4.85 10.85
CA ILE A 84 4.33 4.25 12.14
C ILE A 84 5.54 3.50 12.65
N ASP A 85 5.95 3.79 13.89
CA ASP A 85 7.03 3.08 14.56
C ASP A 85 6.64 1.62 14.81
N LEU A 86 7.47 0.69 14.34
CA LEU A 86 7.15 -0.75 14.44
C LEU A 86 7.33 -1.32 15.85
N ALA A 87 8.07 -0.64 16.72
CA ALA A 87 8.25 -1.08 18.10
C ALA A 87 7.08 -0.63 18.99
N THR A 88 6.73 0.67 18.93
CA THR A 88 5.76 1.31 19.82
C THR A 88 4.34 1.39 19.21
N GLY A 89 4.21 1.42 17.89
CA GLY A 89 2.96 1.69 17.18
C GLY A 89 2.61 3.17 17.12
N GLU A 90 3.50 4.06 17.55
CA GLU A 90 3.28 5.49 17.53
C GLU A 90 3.35 6.07 16.12
N LEU A 91 2.58 7.14 15.91
CA LEU A 91 2.59 7.92 14.69
C LEU A 91 3.83 8.82 14.65
N VAL A 92 4.68 8.67 13.63
CA VAL A 92 5.94 9.41 13.50
C VAL A 92 6.09 10.01 12.10
N GLY A 93 7.01 10.95 11.95
CA GLY A 93 7.18 11.71 10.72
C GLY A 93 6.15 12.83 10.56
N ASN A 94 5.90 13.25 9.32
CA ASN A 94 4.96 14.33 9.03
C ASN A 94 3.52 13.94 9.43
N PHE A 95 2.86 14.80 10.21
CA PHE A 95 1.50 14.58 10.71
C PHE A 95 0.65 15.84 10.70
N PRO A 96 -0.63 15.79 10.26
CA PRO A 96 -1.21 14.70 9.45
C PRO A 96 -0.64 14.72 8.03
N GLN A 97 -0.41 13.54 7.44
CA GLN A 97 0.16 13.49 6.10
C GLN A 97 -0.90 13.31 5.01
N ALA A 98 -0.99 14.28 4.07
CA ALA A 98 -1.96 14.25 2.97
C ALA A 98 -1.77 13.04 2.06
N TYR A 99 -0.54 12.65 1.73
CA TYR A 99 -0.24 11.53 0.86
C TYR A 99 -0.73 10.20 1.43
N THR A 100 -0.56 10.00 2.71
CA THR A 100 -1.11 8.85 3.45
C THR A 100 -2.64 8.84 3.37
N HIS A 101 -3.29 10.00 3.60
CA HIS A 101 -4.76 10.10 3.55
C HIS A 101 -5.34 9.89 2.16
N LEU A 102 -4.66 10.36 1.10
CA LEU A 102 -5.08 10.05 -0.28
C LEU A 102 -5.08 8.54 -0.55
N SER A 103 -4.05 7.84 -0.06
CA SER A 103 -3.97 6.39 -0.18
C SER A 103 -5.03 5.68 0.65
N LEU A 104 -5.26 6.11 1.90
CA LEU A 104 -6.33 5.62 2.76
C LEU A 104 -7.70 5.74 2.08
N LEU A 105 -8.04 6.91 1.55
CA LEU A 105 -9.32 7.17 0.88
C LEU A 105 -9.49 6.29 -0.37
N THR A 106 -8.44 6.19 -1.20
CA THR A 106 -8.45 5.34 -2.40
C THR A 106 -8.69 3.89 -2.04
N THR A 107 -8.00 3.38 -1.02
CA THR A 107 -8.15 2.02 -0.51
C THR A 107 -9.55 1.79 0.07
N ALA A 108 -10.08 2.71 0.87
CA ALA A 108 -11.42 2.60 1.45
C ALA A 108 -12.50 2.52 0.35
N ILE A 109 -12.43 3.39 -0.66
CA ILE A 109 -13.34 3.36 -1.83
C ILE A 109 -13.23 2.03 -2.59
N LEU A 110 -12.01 1.52 -2.78
CA LEU A 110 -11.79 0.24 -3.43
C LEU A 110 -12.43 -0.92 -2.65
N LEU A 111 -12.24 -0.97 -1.33
CA LEU A 111 -12.75 -2.03 -0.47
C LEU A 111 -14.27 -1.97 -0.27
N SER A 112 -14.88 -0.78 -0.37
CA SER A 112 -16.35 -0.61 -0.31
C SER A 112 -17.08 -1.17 -1.53
N GLY A 113 -16.36 -1.54 -2.58
CA GLY A 113 -16.93 -1.99 -3.85
C GLY A 113 -17.43 -0.85 -4.75
N GLN A 114 -17.34 0.39 -4.30
CA GLN A 114 -17.71 1.57 -5.11
C GLN A 114 -16.61 1.96 -6.11
N GLY A 115 -15.39 1.47 -5.90
CA GLY A 115 -14.20 1.72 -6.73
C GLY A 115 -14.16 0.94 -8.05
N SER A 116 -15.28 0.45 -8.55
CA SER A 116 -15.35 -0.34 -9.80
C SER A 116 -15.18 0.50 -11.09
N ARG A 117 -14.78 1.75 -10.98
CA ARG A 117 -14.38 2.52 -12.16
C ARG A 117 -12.99 2.05 -12.60
N ARG A 118 -12.93 1.56 -13.83
CA ARG A 118 -11.68 1.18 -14.52
C ARG A 118 -10.62 2.26 -14.25
N PRO A 119 -9.35 1.88 -14.00
CA PRO A 119 -8.28 2.86 -14.04
C PRO A 119 -8.41 3.62 -15.37
N VAL A 120 -8.36 4.94 -15.32
CA VAL A 120 -8.28 5.77 -16.52
C VAL A 120 -6.98 5.38 -17.20
N CYS A 121 -7.06 4.43 -18.11
CA CYS A 121 -5.98 4.12 -19.02
C CYS A 121 -5.91 5.33 -19.96
N LEU A 122 -4.90 6.17 -19.78
CA LEU A 122 -4.68 7.29 -20.70
C LEU A 122 -4.55 6.71 -22.11
N PRO A 123 -5.41 7.10 -23.06
CA PRO A 123 -5.48 6.46 -24.39
C PRO A 123 -4.21 6.59 -25.22
N HIS A 124 -3.27 7.42 -24.79
CA HIS A 124 -2.08 7.80 -25.58
C HIS A 124 -0.91 6.82 -25.51
N LEU A 125 -0.95 5.78 -24.64
CA LEU A 125 0.16 4.84 -24.53
C LEU A 125 -0.01 3.54 -25.33
N LYS A 126 -1.01 3.44 -26.20
CA LYS A 126 -1.22 2.25 -27.04
C LYS A 126 -0.29 2.16 -28.26
N HIS A 127 0.55 3.15 -28.52
CA HIS A 127 1.36 3.22 -29.75
C HIS A 127 2.88 3.22 -29.59
N ALA A 128 3.40 2.94 -28.40
CA ALA A 128 4.84 2.87 -28.20
C ALA A 128 5.24 1.47 -27.71
N VAL A 129 5.40 0.55 -28.59
CA VAL A 129 6.38 -0.55 -28.70
C VAL A 129 5.82 -1.62 -29.64
N LYS A 130 6.18 -1.51 -30.94
CA LYS A 130 6.26 -2.68 -31.80
C LYS A 130 7.65 -3.29 -31.59
N PRO A 131 7.78 -4.56 -31.22
CA PRO A 131 9.08 -5.22 -31.23
C PRO A 131 9.54 -5.39 -32.69
N LYS A 132 10.81 -5.04 -32.94
CA LYS A 132 11.54 -5.52 -34.11
C LYS A 132 11.95 -6.95 -33.89
#